data_7635e2ccca504961a94c908006879a41
#
_entry.id   7635e2ccca504961a94c908006879a41
#
_cell.length_a   1.000
_cell.length_b   1.000
_cell.length_c   1.000
_cell.angle_alpha   90.00
_cell.angle_beta   90.00
_cell.angle_gamma   90.00
#
_symmetry.space_group_name_H-M   'P 1'
#
loop_
_entity.id
_entity.type
_entity.pdbx_description
1 polymer ?
#
loop_
_entity_poly.entity_id
_entity_poly.type
_entity_poly.pdbx_seq_one_letter_code
_entity_poly.pdbx_strand_id
1 'polypeptide(L)'
;MKKHRKLLTLGVVICLVAGLVAGIVYYKQVEEERKLSLIYIPKVVDGTNDFWTSLIQGAEMAAKEYNADIRVWAPEEENDVAGQNKLIERAIEEKPDAILISPSSFTESDQLLKKAKEQGIHIAFIDSYTQEEVQDLTVATDNLEAGQILGRFAKDLVGTDDQIAIV
;
A
#
# COMPACT_ATOMS: atom_id res chain seq x y z
N MET A 1 -55.34 -30.14 -13.38
CA MET A 1 -54.50 -29.17 -14.12
C MET A 1 -53.88 -28.06 -13.26
N LYS A 2 -54.59 -27.35 -12.36
CA LYS A 2 -54.03 -26.28 -11.50
C LYS A 2 -52.94 -26.72 -10.52
N LYS A 3 -53.01 -27.94 -9.98
CA LYS A 3 -52.04 -28.49 -8.99
C LYS A 3 -50.66 -28.76 -9.64
N HIS A 4 -50.65 -29.33 -10.86
CA HIS A 4 -49.38 -29.56 -11.60
C HIS A 4 -48.69 -28.29 -12.03
N ARG A 5 -49.42 -27.25 -12.42
CA ARG A 5 -48.83 -25.95 -12.76
C ARG A 5 -48.14 -25.30 -11.53
N LYS A 6 -48.75 -25.37 -10.32
CA LYS A 6 -48.16 -24.89 -9.10
C LYS A 6 -46.87 -25.65 -8.69
N LEU A 7 -46.86 -26.98 -8.90
CA LEU A 7 -45.66 -27.79 -8.64
C LEU A 7 -44.53 -27.42 -9.60
N LEU A 8 -44.85 -27.21 -10.88
CA LEU A 8 -43.89 -26.84 -11.91
C LEU A 8 -43.28 -25.45 -11.64
N THR A 9 -44.12 -24.48 -11.28
CA THR A 9 -43.63 -23.13 -10.91
C THR A 9 -42.79 -23.15 -9.67
N LEU A 10 -43.12 -23.94 -8.63
CA LEU A 10 -42.33 -24.11 -7.45
C LEU A 10 -40.96 -24.72 -7.77
N GLY A 11 -40.90 -25.74 -8.62
CA GLY A 11 -39.63 -26.36 -9.05
C GLY A 11 -38.72 -25.37 -9.78
N VAL A 12 -39.28 -24.56 -10.71
CA VAL A 12 -38.52 -23.52 -11.43
C VAL A 12 -37.96 -22.47 -10.46
N VAL A 13 -38.77 -22.03 -9.49
CA VAL A 13 -38.30 -21.05 -8.49
C VAL A 13 -37.17 -21.62 -7.63
N ILE A 14 -37.26 -22.88 -7.20
CA ILE A 14 -36.21 -23.54 -6.43
C ILE A 14 -34.90 -23.64 -7.25
N CYS A 15 -35.00 -24.00 -8.53
CA CYS A 15 -33.82 -24.06 -9.41
C CYS A 15 -33.17 -22.69 -9.61
N LEU A 16 -33.97 -21.63 -9.76
CA LEU A 16 -33.45 -20.27 -9.90
C LEU A 16 -32.74 -19.80 -8.62
N VAL A 17 -33.33 -20.04 -7.45
CA VAL A 17 -32.75 -19.71 -6.18
C VAL A 17 -31.46 -20.52 -5.93
N ALA A 18 -31.45 -21.80 -6.22
CA ALA A 18 -30.27 -22.64 -6.10
C ALA A 18 -29.12 -22.19 -7.02
N GLY A 19 -29.45 -21.82 -8.27
CA GLY A 19 -28.50 -21.25 -9.23
C GLY A 19 -27.91 -19.92 -8.76
N LEU A 20 -28.73 -19.07 -8.18
CA LEU A 20 -28.31 -17.77 -7.65
C LEU A 20 -27.37 -17.94 -6.43
N VAL A 21 -27.73 -18.85 -5.51
CA VAL A 21 -26.87 -19.16 -4.35
C VAL A 21 -25.55 -19.79 -4.79
N ALA A 22 -25.58 -20.74 -5.73
CA ALA A 22 -24.35 -21.34 -6.28
C ALA A 22 -23.47 -20.29 -6.98
N GLY A 23 -24.05 -19.35 -7.72
CA GLY A 23 -23.35 -18.24 -8.34
C GLY A 23 -22.69 -17.32 -7.31
N ILE A 24 -23.37 -16.99 -6.22
CA ILE A 24 -22.82 -16.16 -5.15
C ILE A 24 -21.67 -16.89 -4.44
N VAL A 25 -21.82 -18.20 -4.14
CA VAL A 25 -20.76 -18.99 -3.50
C VAL A 25 -19.55 -19.09 -4.41
N TYR A 26 -19.75 -19.37 -5.69
CA TYR A 26 -18.68 -19.43 -6.69
C TYR A 26 -17.95 -18.07 -6.81
N TYR A 27 -18.70 -16.97 -6.87
CA TYR A 27 -18.12 -15.63 -6.95
C TYR A 27 -17.26 -15.31 -5.71
N LYS A 28 -17.75 -15.61 -4.49
CA LYS A 28 -16.98 -15.44 -3.26
C LYS A 28 -15.71 -16.30 -3.23
N GLN A 29 -15.79 -17.55 -3.67
CA GLN A 29 -14.64 -18.45 -3.68
C GLN A 29 -13.56 -17.98 -4.67
N VAL A 30 -13.96 -17.46 -5.85
CA VAL A 30 -13.01 -16.88 -6.82
C VAL A 30 -12.36 -15.60 -6.27
N GLU A 31 -13.11 -14.80 -5.52
CA GLU A 31 -12.57 -13.57 -4.90
C GLU A 31 -11.57 -13.88 -3.77
N GLU A 32 -11.82 -14.93 -2.97
CA GLU A 32 -10.87 -15.40 -1.94
C GLU A 32 -9.57 -15.99 -2.52
N GLU A 33 -9.59 -16.52 -3.75
CA GLU A 33 -8.40 -17.06 -4.43
C GLU A 33 -7.60 -15.98 -5.18
N ARG A 34 -8.15 -14.77 -5.38
CA ARG A 34 -7.46 -13.70 -6.09
C ARG A 34 -6.32 -13.13 -5.23
N LYS A 35 -5.09 -13.29 -5.70
CA LYS A 35 -3.93 -12.63 -5.09
C LYS A 35 -4.06 -11.12 -5.23
N LEU A 36 -3.78 -10.40 -4.13
CA LEU A 36 -3.64 -8.95 -4.18
C LEU A 36 -2.43 -8.58 -5.03
N SER A 37 -2.61 -7.65 -5.95
CA SER A 37 -1.52 -7.09 -6.76
C SER A 37 -1.01 -5.81 -6.13
N LEU A 38 0.23 -5.81 -5.66
CA LEU A 38 0.86 -4.69 -4.97
C LEU A 38 2.04 -4.18 -5.79
N ILE A 39 2.23 -2.86 -5.79
CA ILE A 39 3.43 -2.23 -6.32
C ILE A 39 4.06 -1.42 -5.20
N TYR A 40 5.32 -1.71 -4.87
CA TYR A 40 6.09 -0.92 -3.92
C TYR A 40 7.08 -0.03 -4.67
N ILE A 41 7.02 1.29 -4.41
CA ILE A 41 7.90 2.30 -4.99
C ILE A 41 8.71 2.95 -3.86
N PRO A 42 9.87 2.34 -3.47
CA PRO A 42 10.80 2.96 -2.54
C PRO A 42 11.48 4.18 -3.18
N LYS A 43 12.26 4.95 -2.42
CA LYS A 43 13.06 6.05 -2.97
C LYS A 43 14.20 5.56 -3.85
N VAL A 44 14.75 4.39 -3.54
CA VAL A 44 15.83 3.76 -4.31
C VAL A 44 15.88 2.26 -4.00
N VAL A 45 16.45 1.47 -4.90
CA VAL A 45 16.93 0.10 -4.64
C VAL A 45 18.44 0.14 -4.69
N ASP A 46 19.06 0.25 -3.54
CA ASP A 46 20.51 0.30 -3.38
C ASP A 46 20.97 -0.83 -2.46
N GLY A 47 21.71 -1.78 -3.02
CA GLY A 47 22.23 -2.93 -2.26
C GLY A 47 23.30 -2.57 -1.22
N THR A 48 23.76 -1.32 -1.17
CA THR A 48 24.70 -0.80 -0.17
C THR A 48 24.00 -0.11 1.01
N ASN A 49 22.70 0.17 0.88
CA ASN A 49 21.89 0.80 1.92
C ASN A 49 20.98 -0.26 2.57
N ASP A 50 21.38 -0.71 3.76
CA ASP A 50 20.66 -1.73 4.53
C ASP A 50 19.22 -1.31 4.90
N PHE A 51 18.94 -0.01 4.99
CA PHE A 51 17.61 0.50 5.32
C PHE A 51 16.60 0.12 4.24
N TRP A 52 16.86 0.51 2.97
CA TRP A 52 15.95 0.18 1.86
C TRP A 52 15.88 -1.31 1.60
N THR A 53 17.01 -2.00 1.69
CA THR A 53 17.06 -3.46 1.55
C THR A 53 16.17 -4.16 2.58
N SER A 54 16.21 -3.73 3.85
CA SER A 54 15.40 -4.32 4.92
C SER A 54 13.91 -4.05 4.74
N LEU A 55 13.53 -2.83 4.32
CA LEU A 55 12.13 -2.48 4.04
C LEU A 55 11.56 -3.32 2.89
N ILE A 56 12.31 -3.46 1.79
CA ILE A 56 11.91 -4.26 0.63
C ILE A 56 11.74 -5.72 1.03
N GLN A 57 12.72 -6.31 1.72
CA GLN A 57 12.64 -7.68 2.20
C GLN A 57 11.44 -7.91 3.11
N GLY A 58 11.16 -6.97 4.02
CA GLY A 58 9.99 -7.03 4.90
C GLY A 58 8.68 -7.04 4.11
N ALA A 59 8.55 -6.18 3.10
CA ALA A 59 7.38 -6.12 2.24
C ALA A 59 7.20 -7.40 1.40
N GLU A 60 8.29 -7.96 0.84
CA GLU A 60 8.27 -9.22 0.09
C GLU A 60 7.91 -10.42 0.98
N MET A 61 8.44 -10.46 2.20
CA MET A 61 8.09 -11.51 3.17
C MET A 61 6.61 -11.46 3.54
N ALA A 62 6.08 -10.28 3.84
CA ALA A 62 4.67 -10.09 4.13
C ALA A 62 3.78 -10.47 2.93
N ALA A 63 4.13 -10.05 1.72
CA ALA A 63 3.40 -10.41 0.52
C ALA A 63 3.33 -11.94 0.34
N LYS A 64 4.43 -12.65 0.58
CA LYS A 64 4.47 -14.11 0.54
C LYS A 64 3.59 -14.75 1.62
N GLU A 65 3.63 -14.23 2.85
CA GLU A 65 2.84 -14.72 3.98
C GLU A 65 1.34 -14.57 3.72
N TYR A 66 0.94 -13.42 3.18
CA TYR A 66 -0.47 -13.09 2.91
C TYR A 66 -0.94 -13.44 1.50
N ASN A 67 -0.17 -14.25 0.75
CA ASN A 67 -0.49 -14.69 -0.61
C ASN A 67 -0.78 -13.52 -1.57
N ALA A 68 -0.04 -12.42 -1.44
CA ALA A 68 -0.08 -11.28 -2.34
C ALA A 68 1.06 -11.35 -3.37
N ASP A 69 0.88 -10.68 -4.51
CA ASP A 69 1.91 -10.48 -5.52
C ASP A 69 2.44 -9.05 -5.41
N ILE A 70 3.72 -8.89 -5.09
CA ILE A 70 4.37 -7.58 -4.94
C ILE A 70 5.47 -7.39 -5.97
N ARG A 71 5.47 -6.24 -6.63
CA ARG A 71 6.51 -5.80 -7.55
C ARG A 71 7.16 -4.55 -7.00
N VAL A 72 8.50 -4.55 -6.95
CA VAL A 72 9.28 -3.40 -6.48
C VAL A 72 9.83 -2.65 -7.68
N TRP A 73 9.52 -1.35 -7.76
CA TRP A 73 10.01 -0.43 -8.80
C TRP A 73 10.63 0.77 -8.12
N ALA A 74 11.86 1.11 -8.47
CA ALA A 74 12.54 2.25 -7.88
C ALA A 74 13.18 3.13 -8.96
N PRO A 75 13.31 4.43 -8.70
CA PRO A 75 14.17 5.30 -9.50
C PRO A 75 15.65 4.92 -9.33
N GLU A 76 16.51 5.47 -10.17
CA GLU A 76 17.94 5.19 -10.14
C GLU A 76 18.64 5.81 -8.91
N GLU A 77 18.14 6.96 -8.44
CA GLU A 77 18.69 7.70 -7.31
C GLU A 77 17.58 8.08 -6.31
N GLU A 78 17.91 8.20 -5.03
CA GLU A 78 16.97 8.48 -3.94
C GLU A 78 16.22 9.81 -4.11
N ASN A 79 16.86 10.80 -4.74
CA ASN A 79 16.29 12.12 -4.97
C ASN A 79 15.72 12.32 -6.39
N ASP A 80 15.61 11.27 -7.18
CA ASP A 80 15.02 11.35 -8.52
C ASP A 80 13.48 11.36 -8.44
N VAL A 81 12.94 12.51 -8.07
CA VAL A 81 11.48 12.74 -7.97
C VAL A 81 10.79 12.54 -9.32
N ALA A 82 11.42 12.99 -10.42
CA ALA A 82 10.85 12.85 -11.75
C ALA A 82 10.78 11.37 -12.19
N GLY A 83 11.81 10.59 -11.89
CA GLY A 83 11.83 9.14 -12.11
C GLY A 83 10.78 8.44 -11.27
N GLN A 84 10.64 8.79 -9.98
CA GLN A 84 9.62 8.22 -9.12
C GLN A 84 8.20 8.55 -9.62
N ASN A 85 7.94 9.79 -10.06
CA ASN A 85 6.65 10.19 -10.61
C ASN A 85 6.27 9.39 -11.86
N LYS A 86 7.22 9.09 -12.75
CA LYS A 86 6.98 8.20 -13.90
C LYS A 86 6.60 6.78 -13.48
N LEU A 87 7.19 6.29 -12.39
CA LEU A 87 6.83 4.96 -11.84
C LEU A 87 5.42 4.97 -11.23
N ILE A 88 5.01 6.08 -10.59
CA ILE A 88 3.63 6.26 -10.10
C ILE A 88 2.65 6.27 -11.28
N GLU A 89 2.93 7.02 -12.35
CA GLU A 89 2.09 7.03 -13.56
C GLU A 89 1.93 5.64 -14.16
N ARG A 90 3.03 4.91 -14.30
CA ARG A 90 3.02 3.52 -14.77
C ARG A 90 2.21 2.61 -13.84
N ALA A 91 2.34 2.76 -12.52
CA ALA A 91 1.58 1.98 -11.56
C ALA A 91 0.07 2.25 -11.68
N ILE A 92 -0.33 3.50 -11.90
CA ILE A 92 -1.73 3.86 -12.16
C ILE A 92 -2.28 3.17 -13.42
N GLU A 93 -1.49 3.08 -14.48
CA GLU A 93 -1.88 2.39 -15.72
C GLU A 93 -2.07 0.87 -15.52
N GLU A 94 -1.27 0.26 -14.67
CA GLU A 94 -1.36 -1.17 -14.36
C GLU A 94 -2.48 -1.53 -13.38
N LYS A 95 -3.08 -0.54 -12.72
CA LYS A 95 -4.24 -0.69 -11.81
C LYS A 95 -4.03 -1.79 -10.76
N PRO A 96 -2.98 -1.72 -9.92
CA PRO A 96 -2.81 -2.63 -8.81
C PRO A 96 -3.91 -2.44 -7.77
N ASP A 97 -4.05 -3.37 -6.84
CA ASP A 97 -4.94 -3.19 -5.69
C ASP A 97 -4.40 -2.11 -4.73
N ALA A 98 -3.06 -2.03 -4.59
CA ALA A 98 -2.44 -0.98 -3.80
C ALA A 98 -1.06 -0.56 -4.34
N ILE A 99 -0.72 0.71 -4.10
CA ILE A 99 0.62 1.26 -4.24
C ILE A 99 1.15 1.54 -2.84
N LEU A 100 2.25 0.86 -2.48
CA LEU A 100 3.08 1.19 -1.34
C LEU A 100 4.15 2.15 -1.85
N ILE A 101 4.38 3.28 -1.18
CA ILE A 101 5.35 4.26 -1.66
C ILE A 101 6.08 4.94 -0.51
N SER A 102 7.38 5.19 -0.72
CA SER A 102 8.19 6.10 0.10
C SER A 102 8.43 7.38 -0.71
N PRO A 103 7.58 8.43 -0.59
CA PRO A 103 7.68 9.61 -1.43
C PRO A 103 9.05 10.30 -1.31
N SER A 104 9.68 10.62 -2.46
CA SER A 104 10.95 11.38 -2.53
C SER A 104 10.72 12.89 -2.42
N SER A 105 9.50 13.38 -2.63
CA SER A 105 9.12 14.79 -2.48
C SER A 105 7.89 14.94 -1.59
N PHE A 106 7.86 16.01 -0.80
CA PHE A 106 6.73 16.33 0.07
C PHE A 106 5.50 16.80 -0.70
N THR A 107 5.65 17.35 -1.92
CA THR A 107 4.55 17.97 -2.67
C THR A 107 4.40 17.51 -4.11
N GLU A 108 5.50 17.12 -4.78
CA GLU A 108 5.50 16.94 -6.24
C GLU A 108 4.73 15.70 -6.72
N SER A 109 4.50 14.72 -5.83
CA SER A 109 3.77 13.49 -6.15
C SER A 109 2.27 13.55 -5.79
N ASP A 110 1.81 14.59 -5.08
CA ASP A 110 0.45 14.69 -4.54
C ASP A 110 -0.63 14.47 -5.59
N GLN A 111 -0.53 15.14 -6.74
CA GLN A 111 -1.55 15.07 -7.78
C GLN A 111 -1.64 13.68 -8.42
N LEU A 112 -0.50 13.00 -8.57
CA LEU A 112 -0.46 11.63 -9.11
C LEU A 112 -1.05 10.63 -8.11
N LEU A 113 -0.71 10.76 -6.84
CA LEU A 113 -1.24 9.89 -5.79
C LEU A 113 -2.74 10.09 -5.59
N LYS A 114 -3.21 11.34 -5.67
CA LYS A 114 -4.64 11.64 -5.68
C LYS A 114 -5.36 11.00 -6.87
N LYS A 115 -4.78 11.09 -8.07
CA LYS A 115 -5.31 10.41 -9.27
C LYS A 115 -5.37 8.89 -9.09
N ALA A 116 -4.35 8.27 -8.48
CA ALA A 116 -4.37 6.85 -8.17
C ALA A 116 -5.54 6.48 -7.24
N LYS A 117 -5.72 7.27 -6.18
CA LYS A 117 -6.82 7.11 -5.21
C LYS A 117 -8.19 7.24 -5.87
N GLU A 118 -8.38 8.23 -6.75
CA GLU A 118 -9.63 8.46 -7.51
C GLU A 118 -9.96 7.28 -8.45
N GLN A 119 -8.96 6.50 -8.86
CA GLN A 119 -9.14 5.28 -9.64
C GLN A 119 -9.38 4.03 -8.79
N GLY A 120 -9.48 4.18 -7.47
CA GLY A 120 -9.75 3.09 -6.53
C GLY A 120 -8.51 2.31 -6.12
N ILE A 121 -7.30 2.80 -6.40
CA ILE A 121 -6.05 2.19 -5.95
C ILE A 121 -5.80 2.61 -4.51
N HIS A 122 -5.56 1.66 -3.62
CA HIS A 122 -5.19 1.95 -2.25
C HIS A 122 -3.76 2.48 -2.15
N ILE A 123 -3.52 3.44 -1.24
CA ILE A 123 -2.21 4.06 -1.05
C ILE A 123 -1.72 3.80 0.37
N ALA A 124 -0.50 3.27 0.49
CA ALA A 124 0.20 3.14 1.77
C ALA A 124 1.53 3.90 1.72
N PHE A 125 1.72 4.84 2.64
CA PHE A 125 3.00 5.51 2.81
C PHE A 125 3.93 4.69 3.70
N ILE A 126 5.18 4.57 3.29
CA ILE A 126 6.24 3.86 4.01
C ILE A 126 7.39 4.84 4.26
N ASP A 127 7.79 5.01 5.52
CA ASP A 127 8.88 5.88 5.98
C ASP A 127 8.60 7.38 5.83
N SER A 128 8.18 7.84 4.68
CA SER A 128 7.91 9.25 4.36
C SER A 128 6.48 9.45 3.85
N TYR A 129 6.03 10.71 3.80
CA TYR A 129 4.68 11.10 3.42
C TYR A 129 4.70 12.37 2.59
N THR A 130 3.56 12.71 1.98
CA THR A 130 3.36 13.94 1.20
C THR A 130 2.48 14.94 1.97
N GLN A 131 2.32 16.13 1.41
CA GLN A 131 1.51 17.20 2.00
C GLN A 131 0.03 16.83 2.02
N GLU A 132 -0.48 16.22 0.95
CA GLU A 132 -1.87 15.80 0.83
C GLU A 132 -2.07 14.44 1.53
N GLU A 133 -3.11 14.35 2.36
CA GLU A 133 -3.48 13.11 3.06
C GLU A 133 -4.31 12.19 2.16
N VAL A 134 -3.66 11.58 1.17
CA VAL A 134 -4.32 10.68 0.20
C VAL A 134 -4.25 9.21 0.59
N GLN A 135 -3.38 8.84 1.52
CA GLN A 135 -3.10 7.47 1.93
C GLN A 135 -4.24 6.86 2.77
N ASP A 136 -4.33 5.54 2.72
CA ASP A 136 -5.17 4.73 3.62
C ASP A 136 -4.41 4.34 4.89
N LEU A 137 -3.06 4.25 4.79
CA LEU A 137 -2.17 3.82 5.86
C LEU A 137 -0.82 4.52 5.75
N THR A 138 -0.21 4.82 6.89
CA THR A 138 1.20 5.23 6.99
C THR A 138 1.93 4.32 7.97
N VAL A 139 3.09 3.81 7.54
CA VAL A 139 4.03 3.06 8.37
C VAL A 139 5.34 3.82 8.41
N ALA A 140 5.63 4.49 9.52
CA ALA A 140 6.81 5.31 9.68
C ALA A 140 7.24 5.35 11.16
N THR A 141 8.47 5.79 11.40
CA THR A 141 8.95 6.12 12.74
C THR A 141 8.27 7.41 13.22
N ASP A 142 7.83 7.44 14.49
CA ASP A 142 7.47 8.70 15.14
C ASP A 142 8.75 9.51 15.43
N ASN A 143 9.15 10.32 14.44
CA ASN A 143 10.36 11.12 14.51
C ASN A 143 10.28 12.22 15.57
N LEU A 144 9.07 12.69 15.91
CA LEU A 144 8.89 13.65 17.00
C LEU A 144 9.19 13.00 18.36
N GLU A 145 8.60 11.83 18.60
CA GLU A 145 8.85 11.07 19.83
C GLU A 145 10.33 10.66 19.94
N ALA A 146 10.94 10.16 18.86
CA ALA A 146 12.35 9.82 18.81
C ALA A 146 13.25 11.02 19.15
N GLY A 147 12.96 12.18 18.55
CA GLY A 147 13.68 13.43 18.85
C GLY A 147 13.50 13.88 20.31
N GLN A 148 12.29 13.74 20.87
CA GLN A 148 12.05 14.04 22.29
C GLN A 148 12.80 13.09 23.22
N ILE A 149 12.87 11.80 22.90
CA ILE A 149 13.63 10.81 23.68
C ILE A 149 15.11 11.19 23.67
N LEU A 150 15.67 11.48 22.48
CA LEU A 150 17.06 11.91 22.35
C LEU A 150 17.34 13.21 23.10
N GLY A 151 16.46 14.20 23.01
CA GLY A 151 16.58 15.48 23.72
C GLY A 151 16.55 15.30 25.25
N ARG A 152 15.68 14.43 25.76
CA ARG A 152 15.66 14.09 27.20
C ARG A 152 16.95 13.43 27.64
N PHE A 153 17.48 12.50 26.87
CA PHE A 153 18.75 11.82 27.16
C PHE A 153 19.92 12.81 27.11
N ALA A 154 20.00 13.65 26.08
CA ALA A 154 21.08 14.63 25.94
C ALA A 154 21.11 15.66 27.09
N LYS A 155 19.91 16.08 27.58
CA LYS A 155 19.79 17.04 28.68
C LYS A 155 20.56 16.64 29.94
N ASP A 156 20.63 15.35 30.23
CA ASP A 156 21.32 14.83 31.43
C ASP A 156 22.84 14.67 31.22
N LEU A 157 23.31 14.82 29.96
CA LEU A 157 24.72 14.67 29.58
C LEU A 157 25.45 16.00 29.35
N VAL A 158 24.69 17.10 29.13
CA VAL A 158 25.27 18.39 28.73
C VAL A 158 25.03 19.47 29.79
N GLY A 159 26.01 20.35 29.97
CA GLY A 159 25.88 21.54 30.80
C GLY A 159 25.37 22.75 30.01
N THR A 160 25.21 23.87 30.71
CA THR A 160 24.70 25.13 30.13
C THR A 160 25.62 25.77 29.10
N ASP A 161 26.91 25.46 29.13
CA ASP A 161 27.94 26.03 28.23
C ASP A 161 28.35 25.06 27.13
N ASP A 162 27.77 23.87 27.08
CA ASP A 162 28.09 22.86 26.05
C ASP A 162 27.36 23.16 24.71
N GLN A 163 28.01 22.79 23.61
CA GLN A 163 27.47 22.90 22.28
C GLN A 163 27.06 21.52 21.77
N ILE A 164 25.88 21.43 21.19
CA ILE A 164 25.35 20.21 20.58
C ILE A 164 25.28 20.42 19.07
N ALA A 165 25.80 19.46 18.29
CA ALA A 165 25.61 19.41 16.86
C ALA A 165 24.59 18.32 16.51
N ILE A 166 23.67 18.63 15.60
CA ILE A 166 22.77 17.68 14.98
C ILE A 166 23.27 17.47 13.54
N VAL A 167 23.54 16.23 13.17
CA VAL A 167 24.06 15.81 11.87
C VAL A 167 23.09 14.86 11.19
#